data_58ebf37b86c1b5000abac172da0ec85c
#
_entry.id   58ebf37b86c1b5000abac172da0ec85c
#
_cell.length_a   1.000
_cell.length_b   1.000
_cell.length_c   1.000
_cell.angle_alpha   90.00
_cell.angle_beta   90.00
_cell.angle_gamma   90.00
#
_symmetry.space_group_name_H-M   'P 1'
#
loop_
_entity.id
_entity.type
_entity.pdbx_description
1 polymer ?
#
loop_
_entity_poly.entity_id
_entity_poly.type
_entity_poly.pdbx_seq_one_letter_code
_entity_poly.pdbx_strand_id
1 'polypeptide(L)'
;KAVQDAGLTWIGPAPQAIEKLGSKSSAKALARASHVPCLPGYDGPDQSDDLLASEAARIGYPVMIKAVAGGGGRGMRLVAQAADFVAALRGARSEALAGFGSAEVLIERALLAPRHVEVQVFADQHGHCIHLGERDCSVQRRNQKIIEESPSPAVDATMREQLGACAVALAQAAGYVGAGTVEFLVEGGEFFLMEMNTRLQVEHPVTEALCGFDLVEWQIRVARGEALPCTQSEVRLQGHAIEVRLCAEDETFAPRTGTVAFFSAPQATAFENAQSTANDATLRFDHAIEVGTVVSPYYDSMLGKLIVHAPDRHSAIDALIRALHRTYVLGLPTDRALLAACLNHPGFRAGEALVPFLLTAADGLRAELAEAESAALTPATASIATQGDSATTPLPCPFGRPLRVQHRDAIHAMSLLRDRDGAVAITAGESHHTLTPLGNTNWSQAGVPVAVHAQQLSDTQWHVQTDAGAELWINDLSLESAAQKDNAATQTELRAPFNGRVILIAAKAGDTVEAGTPVVVIESMKLEHSLAMPVTTRVAEVLVEAGQQATPGQLLVRFEPINAVETSA
;
A
#
# COMPACT_ATOMS: atom_id res chain seq x y z
N LYS A 1 -25.03 -10.51 -16.55
CA LYS A 1 -26.14 -11.36 -16.99
C LYS A 1 -27.39 -11.10 -16.16
N ALA A 2 -27.42 -11.35 -14.84
CA ALA A 2 -28.61 -11.14 -13.99
C ALA A 2 -29.21 -9.71 -14.11
N VAL A 3 -28.39 -8.67 -14.19
CA VAL A 3 -28.83 -7.28 -14.39
C VAL A 3 -29.57 -7.14 -15.74
N GLN A 4 -28.99 -7.66 -16.81
CA GLN A 4 -29.58 -7.63 -18.16
C GLN A 4 -30.85 -8.48 -18.23
N ASP A 5 -30.85 -9.67 -17.61
CA ASP A 5 -32.02 -10.55 -17.54
C ASP A 5 -33.19 -9.89 -16.76
N ALA A 6 -32.87 -8.99 -15.82
CA ALA A 6 -33.85 -8.17 -15.11
C ALA A 6 -34.31 -6.92 -15.88
N GLY A 7 -33.86 -6.72 -17.11
CA GLY A 7 -34.21 -5.55 -17.94
C GLY A 7 -33.55 -4.24 -17.49
N LEU A 8 -32.49 -4.31 -16.66
CA LEU A 8 -31.73 -3.16 -16.22
C LEU A 8 -30.52 -2.91 -17.13
N THR A 9 -30.10 -1.64 -17.22
CA THR A 9 -28.90 -1.27 -17.97
C THR A 9 -27.66 -1.65 -17.18
N TRP A 10 -26.81 -2.50 -17.77
CA TRP A 10 -25.51 -2.86 -17.22
C TRP A 10 -24.45 -1.84 -17.64
N ILE A 11 -23.74 -1.24 -16.67
CA ILE A 11 -22.63 -0.31 -16.92
C ILE A 11 -21.33 -1.12 -16.85
N GLY A 12 -20.75 -1.46 -18.00
CA GLY A 12 -19.50 -2.23 -18.11
C GLY A 12 -19.52 -3.23 -19.27
N PRO A 13 -18.48 -4.08 -19.35
CA PRO A 13 -18.33 -5.05 -20.45
C PRO A 13 -19.36 -6.17 -20.39
N ALA A 14 -19.63 -6.76 -21.54
CA ALA A 14 -20.53 -7.93 -21.64
C ALA A 14 -19.95 -9.13 -20.85
N PRO A 15 -20.81 -10.03 -20.31
CA PRO A 15 -20.34 -11.22 -19.58
C PRO A 15 -19.34 -12.05 -20.38
N GLN A 16 -19.52 -12.18 -21.68
CA GLN A 16 -18.63 -12.93 -22.56
C GLN A 16 -17.22 -12.31 -22.66
N ALA A 17 -17.12 -10.98 -22.64
CA ALA A 17 -15.83 -10.28 -22.62
C ALA A 17 -15.13 -10.50 -21.27
N ILE A 18 -15.87 -10.44 -20.16
CA ILE A 18 -15.36 -10.74 -18.83
C ILE A 18 -14.82 -12.18 -18.74
N GLU A 19 -15.56 -13.15 -19.25
CA GLU A 19 -15.16 -14.56 -19.25
C GLU A 19 -13.91 -14.81 -20.10
N LYS A 20 -13.83 -14.21 -21.31
CA LYS A 20 -12.67 -14.35 -22.21
C LYS A 20 -11.40 -13.75 -21.61
N LEU A 21 -11.49 -12.62 -20.91
CA LEU A 21 -10.35 -11.88 -20.39
C LEU A 21 -10.04 -12.24 -18.93
N GLY A 22 -10.99 -12.78 -18.18
CA GLY A 22 -10.84 -13.14 -16.77
C GLY A 22 -10.02 -14.41 -16.54
N SER A 23 -9.97 -15.33 -17.52
CA SER A 23 -9.07 -16.48 -17.48
C SER A 23 -7.72 -16.10 -18.08
N LYS A 24 -6.61 -16.28 -17.32
CA LYS A 24 -5.26 -15.98 -17.82
C LYS A 24 -4.91 -16.74 -19.10
N SER A 25 -5.29 -18.01 -19.20
CA SER A 25 -5.04 -18.82 -20.40
C SER A 25 -5.85 -18.33 -21.60
N SER A 26 -7.15 -18.02 -21.41
CA SER A 26 -8.01 -17.49 -22.48
C SER A 26 -7.54 -16.09 -22.94
N ALA A 27 -7.19 -15.21 -22.00
CA ALA A 27 -6.67 -13.87 -22.30
C ALA A 27 -5.38 -13.95 -23.11
N LYS A 28 -4.46 -14.86 -22.77
CA LYS A 28 -3.21 -15.08 -23.53
C LYS A 28 -3.45 -15.68 -24.90
N ALA A 29 -4.37 -16.63 -25.02
CA ALA A 29 -4.73 -17.18 -26.34
C ALA A 29 -5.28 -16.08 -27.26
N LEU A 30 -6.16 -15.22 -26.72
CA LEU A 30 -6.70 -14.07 -27.45
C LEU A 30 -5.60 -13.07 -27.81
N ALA A 31 -4.69 -12.76 -26.88
CA ALA A 31 -3.56 -11.86 -27.09
C ALA A 31 -2.62 -12.34 -28.22
N ARG A 32 -2.24 -13.63 -28.19
CA ARG A 32 -1.43 -14.22 -29.27
C ARG A 32 -2.13 -14.13 -30.63
N ALA A 33 -3.44 -14.40 -30.67
CA ALA A 33 -4.25 -14.28 -31.90
C ALA A 33 -4.35 -12.83 -32.39
N SER A 34 -4.22 -11.85 -31.48
CA SER A 34 -4.23 -10.41 -31.77
C SER A 34 -2.82 -9.80 -31.91
N HIS A 35 -1.78 -10.64 -31.98
CA HIS A 35 -0.36 -10.24 -32.08
C HIS A 35 0.13 -9.37 -30.89
N VAL A 36 -0.49 -9.48 -29.72
CA VAL A 36 -0.04 -8.83 -28.50
C VAL A 36 1.09 -9.65 -27.86
N PRO A 37 2.26 -9.06 -27.58
CA PRO A 37 3.40 -9.76 -27.00
C PRO A 37 3.05 -10.41 -25.65
N CYS A 38 3.37 -11.70 -25.51
CA CYS A 38 3.21 -12.46 -24.27
C CYS A 38 4.55 -13.03 -23.84
N LEU A 39 4.77 -13.14 -22.53
CA LEU A 39 5.97 -13.82 -22.02
C LEU A 39 6.04 -15.25 -22.56
N PRO A 40 7.24 -15.73 -22.95
CA PRO A 40 7.46 -17.14 -23.21
C PRO A 40 6.97 -17.98 -22.04
N GLY A 41 6.15 -18.97 -22.31
CA GLY A 41 5.51 -19.72 -21.24
C GLY A 41 4.83 -20.98 -21.72
N TYR A 42 4.20 -21.68 -20.76
CA TYR A 42 3.32 -22.80 -20.97
C TYR A 42 2.01 -22.61 -20.20
N ASP A 43 0.89 -22.67 -20.90
CA ASP A 43 -0.47 -22.54 -20.38
C ASP A 43 -1.42 -23.61 -20.96
N GLY A 44 -0.83 -24.77 -21.33
CA GLY A 44 -1.56 -25.89 -21.94
C GLY A 44 -2.36 -26.72 -20.93
N PRO A 45 -3.26 -27.59 -21.45
CA PRO A 45 -4.17 -28.42 -20.64
C PRO A 45 -3.47 -29.57 -19.91
N ASP A 46 -2.31 -30.04 -20.40
CA ASP A 46 -1.58 -31.10 -19.73
C ASP A 46 -0.83 -30.50 -18.53
N GLN A 47 -1.24 -30.90 -17.34
CA GLN A 47 -0.76 -30.42 -16.06
C GLN A 47 0.14 -31.46 -15.34
N SER A 48 0.70 -32.43 -16.08
CA SER A 48 1.63 -33.41 -15.48
C SER A 48 2.92 -32.76 -15.01
N ASP A 49 3.45 -33.21 -13.87
CA ASP A 49 4.64 -32.61 -13.25
C ASP A 49 5.86 -32.72 -14.18
N ASP A 50 5.99 -33.85 -14.91
CA ASP A 50 7.10 -34.07 -15.83
C ASP A 50 7.07 -33.13 -17.04
N LEU A 51 5.88 -32.87 -17.61
CA LEU A 51 5.72 -31.94 -18.71
C LEU A 51 6.00 -30.51 -18.23
N LEU A 52 5.44 -30.11 -17.10
CA LEU A 52 5.65 -28.77 -16.56
C LEU A 52 7.15 -28.52 -16.24
N ALA A 53 7.86 -29.51 -15.71
CA ALA A 53 9.30 -29.41 -15.47
C ALA A 53 10.09 -29.29 -16.80
N SER A 54 9.69 -30.07 -17.81
CA SER A 54 10.28 -30.02 -19.16
C SER A 54 10.06 -28.65 -19.82
N GLU A 55 8.84 -28.11 -19.72
CA GLU A 55 8.50 -26.79 -20.24
C GLU A 55 9.24 -25.66 -19.50
N ALA A 56 9.38 -25.74 -18.18
CA ALA A 56 10.19 -24.79 -17.43
C ALA A 56 11.65 -24.79 -17.90
N ALA A 57 12.23 -25.98 -18.15
CA ALA A 57 13.59 -26.10 -18.69
C ALA A 57 13.69 -25.53 -20.12
N ARG A 58 12.67 -25.73 -20.97
CA ARG A 58 12.60 -25.16 -22.33
C ARG A 58 12.51 -23.65 -22.33
N ILE A 59 11.71 -23.06 -21.40
CA ILE A 59 11.55 -21.61 -21.24
C ILE A 59 12.87 -20.99 -20.75
N GLY A 60 13.58 -21.70 -19.88
CA GLY A 60 14.81 -21.23 -19.23
C GLY A 60 14.54 -20.52 -17.91
N TYR A 61 15.33 -20.87 -16.90
CA TYR A 61 15.23 -20.27 -15.57
C TYR A 61 15.86 -18.85 -15.55
N PRO A 62 15.35 -17.92 -14.71
CA PRO A 62 14.27 -18.12 -13.75
C PRO A 62 12.87 -18.17 -14.41
N VAL A 63 11.97 -18.97 -13.83
CA VAL A 63 10.58 -19.05 -14.25
C VAL A 63 9.63 -18.67 -13.11
N MET A 64 8.44 -18.21 -13.48
CA MET A 64 7.35 -17.93 -12.55
C MET A 64 6.25 -18.97 -12.75
N ILE A 65 5.91 -19.69 -11.68
CA ILE A 65 4.72 -20.53 -11.62
C ILE A 65 3.56 -19.67 -11.14
N LYS A 66 2.40 -19.70 -11.81
CA LYS A 66 1.22 -18.90 -11.46
C LYS A 66 -0.04 -19.76 -11.49
N ALA A 67 -0.95 -19.59 -10.51
CA ALA A 67 -2.29 -20.16 -10.58
C ALA A 67 -3.04 -19.63 -11.81
N VAL A 68 -3.72 -20.49 -12.56
CA VAL A 68 -4.56 -20.10 -13.71
C VAL A 68 -5.78 -19.33 -13.23
N ALA A 69 -6.45 -19.84 -12.19
CA ALA A 69 -7.54 -19.15 -11.51
C ALA A 69 -6.99 -18.21 -10.43
N GLY A 70 -7.56 -17.01 -10.31
CA GLY A 70 -7.23 -16.06 -9.26
C GLY A 70 -6.37 -14.87 -9.69
N GLY A 71 -6.13 -13.95 -8.76
CA GLY A 71 -5.42 -12.68 -8.96
C GLY A 71 -4.73 -12.23 -7.66
N GLY A 72 -4.15 -11.00 -7.67
CA GLY A 72 -3.52 -10.41 -6.49
C GLY A 72 -2.23 -11.11 -6.04
N GLY A 73 -1.53 -11.83 -6.95
CA GLY A 73 -0.25 -12.47 -6.65
C GLY A 73 -0.33 -13.79 -5.87
N ARG A 74 -1.52 -14.26 -5.51
CA ARG A 74 -1.70 -15.55 -4.83
C ARG A 74 -1.43 -16.72 -5.78
N GLY A 75 -0.77 -17.77 -5.26
CA GLY A 75 -0.38 -18.94 -6.06
C GLY A 75 0.74 -18.65 -7.05
N MET A 76 1.57 -17.63 -6.79
CA MET A 76 2.75 -17.29 -7.56
C MET A 76 4.02 -17.76 -6.85
N ARG A 77 4.93 -18.41 -7.60
CA ARG A 77 6.23 -18.86 -7.10
C ARG A 77 7.32 -18.57 -8.12
N LEU A 78 8.30 -17.78 -7.72
CA LEU A 78 9.54 -17.61 -8.47
C LEU A 78 10.43 -18.83 -8.26
N VAL A 79 10.91 -19.41 -9.35
CA VAL A 79 11.83 -20.54 -9.35
C VAL A 79 13.11 -20.14 -10.07
N ALA A 80 14.19 -19.97 -9.29
CA ALA A 80 15.47 -19.51 -9.80
C ALA A 80 16.24 -20.60 -10.55
N GLN A 81 16.06 -21.85 -10.17
CA GLN A 81 16.82 -23.00 -10.71
C GLN A 81 15.98 -24.29 -10.73
N ALA A 82 16.35 -25.21 -11.61
CA ALA A 82 15.60 -26.46 -11.85
C ALA A 82 15.44 -27.34 -10.59
N ALA A 83 16.40 -27.32 -9.67
CA ALA A 83 16.35 -28.12 -8.45
C ALA A 83 15.16 -27.75 -7.54
N ASP A 84 14.73 -26.50 -7.57
CA ASP A 84 13.65 -25.98 -6.70
C ASP A 84 12.25 -26.15 -7.32
N PHE A 85 12.17 -26.53 -8.61
CA PHE A 85 10.93 -26.49 -9.39
C PHE A 85 9.82 -27.36 -8.80
N VAL A 86 10.11 -28.62 -8.47
CA VAL A 86 9.09 -29.57 -8.00
C VAL A 86 8.49 -29.14 -6.65
N ALA A 87 9.32 -28.63 -5.74
CA ALA A 87 8.86 -28.14 -4.44
C ALA A 87 7.99 -26.88 -4.61
N ALA A 88 8.42 -25.94 -5.46
CA ALA A 88 7.68 -24.72 -5.76
C ALA A 88 6.34 -25.03 -6.47
N LEU A 89 6.32 -25.98 -7.41
CA LEU A 89 5.11 -26.42 -8.12
C LEU A 89 4.06 -26.98 -7.15
N ARG A 90 4.48 -27.85 -6.23
CA ARG A 90 3.58 -28.42 -5.21
C ARG A 90 2.99 -27.31 -4.31
N GLY A 91 3.84 -26.37 -3.87
CA GLY A 91 3.40 -25.23 -3.06
C GLY A 91 2.40 -24.34 -3.80
N ALA A 92 2.69 -23.99 -5.07
CA ALA A 92 1.80 -23.18 -5.89
C ALA A 92 0.43 -23.83 -6.12
N ARG A 93 0.41 -25.15 -6.41
CA ARG A 93 -0.84 -25.90 -6.59
C ARG A 93 -1.67 -26.01 -5.31
N SER A 94 -1.02 -26.26 -4.16
CA SER A 94 -1.70 -26.32 -2.87
C SER A 94 -2.39 -25.01 -2.54
N GLU A 95 -1.69 -23.89 -2.74
CA GLU A 95 -2.22 -22.55 -2.51
C GLU A 95 -3.35 -22.20 -3.51
N ALA A 96 -3.17 -22.55 -4.78
CA ALA A 96 -4.18 -22.34 -5.81
C ALA A 96 -5.47 -23.11 -5.53
N LEU A 97 -5.35 -24.38 -5.13
CA LEU A 97 -6.49 -25.21 -4.76
C LEU A 97 -7.22 -24.68 -3.53
N ALA A 98 -6.48 -24.28 -2.50
CA ALA A 98 -7.05 -23.74 -1.27
C ALA A 98 -7.73 -22.38 -1.49
N GLY A 99 -7.10 -21.50 -2.29
CA GLY A 99 -7.59 -20.13 -2.51
C GLY A 99 -8.66 -20.00 -3.59
N PHE A 100 -8.61 -20.84 -4.63
CA PHE A 100 -9.42 -20.67 -5.85
C PHE A 100 -10.20 -21.94 -6.28
N GLY A 101 -10.01 -23.05 -5.57
CA GLY A 101 -10.67 -24.32 -5.89
C GLY A 101 -10.13 -25.04 -7.14
N SER A 102 -9.02 -24.56 -7.74
CA SER A 102 -8.35 -25.19 -8.88
C SER A 102 -6.85 -25.24 -8.63
N ALA A 103 -6.23 -26.41 -8.93
CA ALA A 103 -4.79 -26.60 -8.83
C ALA A 103 -4.04 -26.36 -10.16
N GLU A 104 -4.73 -25.88 -11.20
CA GLU A 104 -4.12 -25.61 -12.50
C GLU A 104 -3.14 -24.43 -12.39
N VAL A 105 -1.96 -24.60 -13.01
CA VAL A 105 -0.91 -23.60 -13.06
C VAL A 105 -0.45 -23.34 -14.48
N LEU A 106 0.10 -22.16 -14.70
CA LEU A 106 0.86 -21.81 -15.88
C LEU A 106 2.31 -21.48 -15.49
N ILE A 107 3.23 -21.59 -16.43
CA ILE A 107 4.65 -21.28 -16.23
C ILE A 107 5.04 -20.22 -17.24
N GLU A 108 5.81 -19.23 -16.79
CA GLU A 108 6.32 -18.17 -17.65
C GLU A 108 7.78 -17.84 -17.32
N ARG A 109 8.50 -17.25 -18.29
CA ARG A 109 9.76 -16.59 -18.02
C ARG A 109 9.55 -15.54 -16.93
N ALA A 110 10.37 -15.57 -15.88
CA ALA A 110 10.31 -14.55 -14.86
C ALA A 110 11.11 -13.32 -15.28
N LEU A 111 10.52 -12.14 -15.14
CA LEU A 111 11.21 -10.87 -15.19
C LEU A 111 11.60 -10.50 -13.75
N LEU A 112 12.85 -10.10 -13.52
CA LEU A 112 13.37 -9.88 -12.17
C LEU A 112 13.30 -8.41 -11.74
N ALA A 113 13.33 -7.50 -12.70
CA ALA A 113 13.31 -6.07 -12.46
C ALA A 113 12.38 -5.34 -13.46
N PRO A 114 11.13 -5.81 -13.65
CA PRO A 114 10.22 -5.18 -14.57
C PRO A 114 9.63 -3.90 -14.02
N ARG A 115 9.09 -3.08 -14.91
CA ARG A 115 8.06 -2.10 -14.59
C ARG A 115 6.68 -2.70 -14.81
N HIS A 116 5.73 -2.24 -14.02
CA HIS A 116 4.33 -2.48 -14.24
C HIS A 116 3.72 -1.26 -14.93
N VAL A 117 3.51 -1.38 -16.22
CA VAL A 117 2.92 -0.33 -17.05
C VAL A 117 1.57 -0.81 -17.55
N GLU A 118 0.56 0.05 -17.50
CA GLU A 118 -0.79 -0.33 -17.90
C GLU A 118 -1.41 0.73 -18.81
N VAL A 119 -2.28 0.31 -19.71
CA VAL A 119 -2.92 1.18 -20.70
C VAL A 119 -4.42 1.27 -20.43
N GLN A 120 -4.93 2.47 -20.23
CA GLN A 120 -6.36 2.71 -20.15
C GLN A 120 -6.99 2.62 -21.53
N VAL A 121 -7.91 1.70 -21.73
CA VAL A 121 -8.76 1.64 -22.92
C VAL A 121 -10.19 2.03 -22.59
N PHE A 122 -10.88 2.57 -23.58
CA PHE A 122 -12.31 2.83 -23.52
C PHE A 122 -12.98 2.45 -24.85
N ALA A 123 -14.08 1.72 -24.78
CA ALA A 123 -14.81 1.25 -25.95
C ALA A 123 -16.29 1.53 -25.83
N ASP A 124 -16.96 1.83 -26.96
CA ASP A 124 -18.40 2.02 -27.04
C ASP A 124 -19.13 0.80 -27.64
N GLN A 125 -20.46 0.90 -27.73
CA GLN A 125 -21.31 -0.13 -28.31
C GLN A 125 -21.32 -0.11 -29.86
N HIS A 126 -20.68 0.88 -30.47
CA HIS A 126 -20.64 1.09 -31.93
C HIS A 126 -19.35 0.52 -32.56
N GLY A 127 -18.47 -0.08 -31.75
CA GLY A 127 -17.21 -0.70 -32.19
C GLY A 127 -16.01 0.23 -32.16
N HIS A 128 -16.17 1.48 -31.66
CA HIS A 128 -15.03 2.36 -31.44
C HIS A 128 -14.31 1.95 -30.17
N CYS A 129 -12.98 1.94 -30.21
CA CYS A 129 -12.13 1.67 -29.07
C CYS A 129 -10.90 2.56 -29.18
N ILE A 130 -10.56 3.28 -28.10
CA ILE A 130 -9.40 4.15 -28.02
C ILE A 130 -8.59 3.83 -26.76
N HIS A 131 -7.33 4.24 -26.73
CA HIS A 131 -6.52 4.27 -25.53
C HIS A 131 -6.27 5.70 -25.05
N LEU A 132 -6.13 5.88 -23.75
CA LEU A 132 -5.95 7.19 -23.10
C LEU A 132 -4.54 7.31 -22.49
N GLY A 133 -3.56 6.66 -23.07
CA GLY A 133 -2.20 6.61 -22.57
C GLY A 133 -1.98 5.53 -21.51
N GLU A 134 -0.77 5.52 -20.99
CA GLU A 134 -0.30 4.56 -19.99
C GLU A 134 -0.15 5.19 -18.62
N ARG A 135 -0.17 4.34 -17.59
CA ARG A 135 0.21 4.60 -16.21
C ARG A 135 1.37 3.67 -15.82
N ASP A 136 2.29 4.17 -15.01
CA ASP A 136 3.31 3.37 -14.35
C ASP A 136 2.88 3.08 -12.91
N CYS A 137 2.75 1.82 -12.58
CA CYS A 137 2.31 1.34 -11.28
C CYS A 137 3.38 0.44 -10.64
N SER A 138 4.65 0.74 -10.87
CA SER A 138 5.77 -0.10 -10.44
C SER A 138 6.01 -0.06 -8.93
N VAL A 139 5.67 1.05 -8.25
CA VAL A 139 5.80 1.12 -6.80
C VAL A 139 4.64 0.39 -6.14
N GLN A 140 4.93 -0.82 -5.68
CA GLN A 140 3.94 -1.77 -5.16
C GLN A 140 4.44 -2.42 -3.89
N ARG A 141 3.48 -2.82 -3.06
CA ARG A 141 3.70 -3.65 -1.91
C ARG A 141 2.95 -4.97 -2.07
N ARG A 142 3.65 -6.10 -2.10
CA ARG A 142 3.05 -7.45 -2.26
C ARG A 142 2.01 -7.49 -3.40
N ASN A 143 2.36 -6.94 -4.56
CA ASN A 143 1.51 -6.77 -5.74
C ASN A 143 0.30 -5.83 -5.56
N GLN A 144 0.29 -5.01 -4.52
CA GLN A 144 -0.66 -3.90 -4.37
C GLN A 144 0.02 -2.60 -4.75
N LYS A 145 -0.53 -1.88 -5.70
CA LYS A 145 -0.08 -0.56 -6.14
C LYS A 145 -0.26 0.44 -4.99
N ILE A 146 0.73 1.29 -4.74
CA ILE A 146 0.67 2.35 -3.71
C ILE A 146 0.99 3.73 -4.27
N ILE A 147 1.75 3.80 -5.38
CA ILE A 147 2.02 5.03 -6.14
C ILE A 147 1.84 4.71 -7.62
N GLU A 148 1.05 5.53 -8.30
CA GLU A 148 0.80 5.46 -9.73
C GLU A 148 1.10 6.80 -10.38
N GLU A 149 1.75 6.77 -11.55
CA GLU A 149 2.07 7.99 -12.29
C GLU A 149 1.76 7.86 -13.79
N SER A 150 1.49 8.97 -14.42
CA SER A 150 1.34 9.09 -15.88
C SER A 150 1.89 10.44 -16.35
N PRO A 151 2.63 10.47 -17.48
CA PRO A 151 3.12 9.32 -18.26
C PRO A 151 4.17 8.51 -17.49
N SER A 152 4.42 7.26 -17.89
CA SER A 152 5.52 6.46 -17.35
C SER A 152 6.87 7.09 -17.72
N PRO A 153 7.83 7.23 -16.77
CA PRO A 153 9.16 7.76 -17.06
C PRO A 153 9.99 6.86 -17.98
N ALA A 154 9.56 5.62 -18.21
CA ALA A 154 10.25 4.63 -19.03
C ALA A 154 9.63 4.41 -20.41
N VAL A 155 8.51 5.06 -20.72
CA VAL A 155 7.76 4.87 -21.95
C VAL A 155 7.92 6.09 -22.85
N ASP A 156 8.64 5.93 -23.96
CA ASP A 156 8.74 6.94 -25.00
C ASP A 156 7.49 6.97 -25.92
N ALA A 157 7.44 7.90 -26.84
CA ALA A 157 6.31 8.06 -27.75
C ALA A 157 6.05 6.82 -28.61
N THR A 158 7.11 6.14 -29.06
CA THR A 158 7.02 4.94 -29.90
C THR A 158 6.46 3.75 -29.11
N MET A 159 6.98 3.52 -27.91
CA MET A 159 6.49 2.45 -27.04
C MET A 159 5.05 2.72 -26.61
N ARG A 160 4.68 3.98 -26.32
CA ARG A 160 3.29 4.36 -25.99
C ARG A 160 2.32 4.02 -27.10
N GLU A 161 2.69 4.30 -28.35
CA GLU A 161 1.87 3.96 -29.50
C GLU A 161 1.72 2.45 -29.67
N GLN A 162 2.81 1.68 -29.49
CA GLN A 162 2.78 0.22 -29.57
C GLN A 162 1.93 -0.41 -28.45
N LEU A 163 2.13 0.03 -27.19
CA LEU A 163 1.32 -0.41 -26.05
C LEU A 163 -0.16 -0.09 -26.26
N GLY A 164 -0.46 1.14 -26.71
CA GLY A 164 -1.83 1.57 -27.01
C GLY A 164 -2.48 0.73 -28.11
N ALA A 165 -1.78 0.51 -29.22
CA ALA A 165 -2.27 -0.34 -30.32
C ALA A 165 -2.55 -1.78 -29.87
N CYS A 166 -1.64 -2.37 -29.09
CA CYS A 166 -1.84 -3.71 -28.51
C CYS A 166 -3.05 -3.78 -27.59
N ALA A 167 -3.22 -2.77 -26.72
CA ALA A 167 -4.34 -2.70 -25.79
C ALA A 167 -5.69 -2.57 -26.51
N VAL A 168 -5.76 -1.71 -27.53
CA VAL A 168 -6.95 -1.55 -28.37
C VAL A 168 -7.27 -2.83 -29.13
N ALA A 169 -6.25 -3.47 -29.74
CA ALA A 169 -6.43 -4.73 -30.48
C ALA A 169 -7.00 -5.85 -29.59
N LEU A 170 -6.48 -6.00 -28.36
CA LEU A 170 -6.98 -6.98 -27.39
C LEU A 170 -8.42 -6.69 -26.99
N ALA A 171 -8.75 -5.43 -26.67
CA ALA A 171 -10.10 -5.02 -26.29
C ALA A 171 -11.10 -5.26 -27.43
N GLN A 172 -10.77 -4.90 -28.66
CA GLN A 172 -11.61 -5.15 -29.85
C GLN A 172 -11.82 -6.63 -30.11
N ALA A 173 -10.77 -7.46 -30.02
CA ALA A 173 -10.88 -8.92 -30.19
C ALA A 173 -11.78 -9.58 -29.13
N ALA A 174 -11.85 -9.00 -27.94
CA ALA A 174 -12.75 -9.46 -26.88
C ALA A 174 -14.22 -8.99 -27.08
N GLY A 175 -14.47 -8.02 -27.96
CA GLY A 175 -15.76 -7.32 -28.05
C GLY A 175 -16.04 -6.50 -26.81
N TYR A 176 -15.02 -5.81 -26.31
CA TYR A 176 -15.06 -5.05 -25.05
C TYR A 176 -15.89 -3.77 -25.19
N VAL A 177 -16.60 -3.41 -24.12
CA VAL A 177 -17.37 -2.15 -24.00
C VAL A 177 -17.15 -1.57 -22.61
N GLY A 178 -16.98 -0.25 -22.53
CA GLY A 178 -16.71 0.51 -21.29
C GLY A 178 -15.23 0.70 -21.01
N ALA A 179 -14.93 1.08 -19.79
CA ALA A 179 -13.57 1.28 -19.29
C ALA A 179 -12.88 -0.04 -19.03
N GLY A 180 -11.65 -0.20 -19.50
CA GLY A 180 -10.80 -1.37 -19.23
C GLY A 180 -9.34 -0.97 -19.17
N THR A 181 -8.51 -1.80 -18.55
CA THR A 181 -7.08 -1.55 -18.42
C THR A 181 -6.30 -2.79 -18.80
N VAL A 182 -5.38 -2.64 -19.75
CA VAL A 182 -4.48 -3.71 -20.19
C VAL A 182 -3.13 -3.51 -19.51
N GLU A 183 -2.73 -4.47 -18.69
CA GLU A 183 -1.52 -4.43 -17.89
C GLU A 183 -0.37 -5.15 -18.60
N PHE A 184 0.80 -4.52 -18.57
CA PHE A 184 2.03 -5.02 -19.20
C PHE A 184 3.18 -5.01 -18.19
N LEU A 185 4.11 -5.94 -18.36
CA LEU A 185 5.43 -5.90 -17.76
C LEU A 185 6.41 -5.36 -18.80
N VAL A 186 7.19 -4.35 -18.42
CA VAL A 186 8.19 -3.71 -19.30
C VAL A 186 9.58 -3.93 -18.72
N GLU A 187 10.49 -4.50 -19.48
CA GLU A 187 11.89 -4.72 -19.10
C GLU A 187 12.79 -4.70 -20.33
N GLY A 188 13.92 -3.97 -20.26
CA GLY A 188 14.92 -3.94 -21.34
C GLY A 188 14.42 -3.38 -22.69
N GLY A 189 13.40 -2.53 -22.68
CA GLY A 189 12.79 -1.96 -23.90
C GLY A 189 11.76 -2.89 -24.57
N GLU A 190 11.49 -4.06 -24.00
CA GLU A 190 10.42 -4.97 -24.40
C GLU A 190 9.23 -4.87 -23.44
N PHE A 191 8.03 -5.18 -23.94
CA PHE A 191 6.84 -5.25 -23.10
C PHE A 191 6.04 -6.53 -23.38
N PHE A 192 5.38 -7.05 -22.34
CA PHE A 192 4.62 -8.30 -22.40
C PHE A 192 3.31 -8.17 -21.65
N LEU A 193 2.24 -8.68 -22.24
CA LEU A 193 0.94 -8.72 -21.59
C LEU A 193 1.00 -9.49 -20.26
N MET A 194 0.47 -8.88 -19.22
CA MET A 194 0.25 -9.52 -17.93
C MET A 194 -1.21 -9.98 -17.80
N GLU A 195 -2.15 -9.05 -17.87
CA GLU A 195 -3.59 -9.32 -17.81
C GLU A 195 -4.42 -8.13 -18.30
N MET A 196 -5.74 -8.28 -18.37
CA MET A 196 -6.65 -7.16 -18.59
C MET A 196 -7.67 -7.09 -17.48
N ASN A 197 -7.74 -5.93 -16.82
CA ASN A 197 -8.78 -5.62 -15.85
C ASN A 197 -10.04 -5.12 -16.56
N THR A 198 -11.12 -5.87 -16.41
CA THR A 198 -12.39 -5.63 -17.12
C THR A 198 -13.31 -4.67 -16.34
N ARG A 199 -12.74 -3.60 -15.82
CA ARG A 199 -13.39 -2.59 -14.98
C ARG A 199 -12.59 -1.29 -14.96
N LEU A 200 -13.19 -0.22 -14.46
CA LEU A 200 -12.45 0.96 -14.07
C LEU A 200 -11.56 0.64 -12.85
N GLN A 201 -10.34 1.15 -12.83
CA GLN A 201 -9.38 0.95 -11.75
C GLN A 201 -9.33 2.14 -10.78
N VAL A 202 -8.72 1.93 -9.61
CA VAL A 202 -8.58 2.95 -8.56
C VAL A 202 -7.82 4.15 -9.09
N GLU A 203 -6.76 3.91 -9.86
CA GLU A 203 -5.79 4.86 -10.39
C GLU A 203 -6.24 5.60 -11.69
N HIS A 204 -7.52 5.47 -12.09
CA HIS A 204 -8.03 6.20 -13.27
C HIS A 204 -7.89 7.73 -13.19
N PRO A 205 -7.91 8.38 -12.02
CA PRO A 205 -7.78 9.84 -11.94
C PRO A 205 -6.45 10.37 -12.49
N VAL A 206 -5.39 9.56 -12.47
CA VAL A 206 -4.10 9.94 -13.07
C VAL A 206 -4.27 10.16 -14.58
N THR A 207 -5.01 9.28 -15.25
CA THR A 207 -5.35 9.42 -16.67
C THR A 207 -6.30 10.60 -16.91
N GLU A 208 -7.33 10.73 -16.08
CA GLU A 208 -8.29 11.86 -16.18
C GLU A 208 -7.59 13.21 -16.07
N ALA A 209 -6.62 13.33 -15.15
CA ALA A 209 -5.86 14.56 -14.94
C ALA A 209 -5.04 14.97 -16.18
N LEU A 210 -4.48 13.99 -16.93
CA LEU A 210 -3.70 14.25 -18.13
C LEU A 210 -4.55 14.58 -19.35
N CYS A 211 -5.67 13.87 -19.54
CA CYS A 211 -6.48 14.01 -20.75
C CYS A 211 -7.69 14.97 -20.60
N GLY A 212 -8.03 15.36 -19.37
CA GLY A 212 -9.13 16.27 -19.07
C GLY A 212 -10.51 15.63 -19.22
N PHE A 213 -10.59 14.29 -19.27
CA PHE A 213 -11.86 13.56 -19.41
C PHE A 213 -12.34 13.03 -18.05
N ASP A 214 -13.64 12.82 -17.92
CA ASP A 214 -14.29 12.11 -16.81
C ASP A 214 -14.68 10.71 -17.30
N LEU A 215 -13.95 9.69 -16.83
CA LEU A 215 -14.15 8.31 -17.27
C LEU A 215 -15.40 7.69 -16.64
N VAL A 216 -15.85 8.18 -15.50
CA VAL A 216 -17.09 7.73 -14.87
C VAL A 216 -18.30 8.27 -15.65
N GLU A 217 -18.24 9.54 -16.06
CA GLU A 217 -19.24 10.11 -16.98
C GLU A 217 -19.31 9.29 -18.28
N TRP A 218 -18.14 8.95 -18.86
CA TRP A 218 -18.09 8.17 -20.07
C TRP A 218 -18.71 6.77 -19.92
N GLN A 219 -18.53 6.12 -18.77
CA GLN A 219 -19.19 4.83 -18.50
C GLN A 219 -20.71 4.96 -18.56
N ILE A 220 -21.26 6.04 -18.01
CA ILE A 220 -22.70 6.30 -18.01
C ILE A 220 -23.19 6.62 -19.43
N ARG A 221 -22.46 7.45 -20.18
CA ARG A 221 -22.80 7.81 -21.58
C ARG A 221 -22.82 6.60 -22.49
N VAL A 222 -21.76 5.76 -22.44
CA VAL A 222 -21.68 4.54 -23.24
C VAL A 222 -22.79 3.54 -22.85
N ALA A 223 -23.12 3.43 -21.56
CA ALA A 223 -24.23 2.59 -21.12
C ALA A 223 -25.60 3.07 -21.64
N ARG A 224 -25.76 4.37 -21.90
CA ARG A 224 -26.93 4.97 -22.58
C ARG A 224 -26.95 4.72 -24.09
N GLY A 225 -25.91 4.12 -24.66
CA GLY A 225 -25.78 3.88 -26.10
C GLY A 225 -25.14 5.04 -26.87
N GLU A 226 -24.55 6.02 -26.20
CA GLU A 226 -23.82 7.12 -26.85
C GLU A 226 -22.48 6.59 -27.40
N ALA A 227 -22.01 7.17 -28.51
CA ALA A 227 -20.67 6.94 -29.01
C ALA A 227 -19.63 7.63 -28.13
N LEU A 228 -18.36 7.20 -28.21
CA LEU A 228 -17.26 7.89 -27.56
C LEU A 228 -17.22 9.37 -27.96
N PRO A 229 -16.98 10.29 -27.01
CA PRO A 229 -17.02 11.73 -27.28
C PRO A 229 -15.81 12.24 -28.07
N CYS A 230 -14.78 11.40 -28.30
CA CYS A 230 -13.61 11.75 -29.08
C CYS A 230 -13.03 10.55 -29.83
N THR A 231 -12.21 10.84 -30.83
CA THR A 231 -11.40 9.88 -31.57
C THR A 231 -10.01 9.75 -30.96
N GLN A 232 -9.25 8.71 -31.34
CA GLN A 232 -7.87 8.53 -30.88
C GLN A 232 -6.98 9.73 -31.18
N SER A 233 -7.16 10.35 -32.33
CA SER A 233 -6.37 11.51 -32.76
C SER A 233 -6.62 12.80 -31.96
N GLU A 234 -7.69 12.83 -31.18
CA GLU A 234 -8.08 13.99 -30.34
C GLU A 234 -7.58 13.84 -28.90
N VAL A 235 -7.16 12.62 -28.49
CA VAL A 235 -6.58 12.41 -27.17
C VAL A 235 -5.27 13.17 -27.04
N ARG A 236 -5.16 13.99 -26.00
CA ARG A 236 -3.95 14.74 -25.64
C ARG A 236 -3.60 14.45 -24.20
N LEU A 237 -2.35 14.13 -23.95
CA LEU A 237 -1.78 13.97 -22.61
C LEU A 237 -0.95 15.21 -22.32
N GLN A 238 -1.27 15.93 -21.24
CA GLN A 238 -0.60 17.17 -20.86
C GLN A 238 -0.10 17.10 -19.43
N GLY A 239 1.15 17.55 -19.20
CA GLY A 239 1.75 17.57 -17.88
C GLY A 239 2.12 16.19 -17.35
N HIS A 240 2.13 16.06 -16.03
CA HIS A 240 2.43 14.82 -15.33
C HIS A 240 1.51 14.70 -14.09
N ALA A 241 0.94 13.54 -13.88
CA ALA A 241 0.08 13.29 -12.72
C ALA A 241 0.61 12.11 -11.91
N ILE A 242 0.51 12.22 -10.58
CA ILE A 242 0.90 11.17 -9.64
C ILE A 242 -0.22 10.99 -8.61
N GLU A 243 -0.62 9.75 -8.39
CA GLU A 243 -1.57 9.32 -7.36
C GLU A 243 -0.83 8.53 -6.28
N VAL A 244 -1.26 8.71 -5.03
CA VAL A 244 -0.87 7.82 -3.92
C VAL A 244 -2.11 7.34 -3.20
N ARG A 245 -2.06 6.10 -2.72
CA ARG A 245 -3.13 5.49 -1.92
C ARG A 245 -2.84 5.66 -0.45
N LEU A 246 -3.57 6.54 0.22
CA LEU A 246 -3.49 6.71 1.66
C LEU A 246 -4.23 5.56 2.35
N CYS A 247 -3.50 4.73 3.08
CA CYS A 247 -4.01 3.54 3.73
C CYS A 247 -3.85 3.60 5.25
N ALA A 248 -4.78 2.95 5.98
CA ALA A 248 -4.69 2.72 7.41
C ALA A 248 -3.74 1.55 7.68
N GLU A 249 -2.44 1.81 7.65
CA GLU A 249 -1.38 0.81 7.75
C GLU A 249 -0.20 1.37 8.53
N ASP A 250 0.50 0.50 9.25
CA ASP A 250 1.72 0.87 9.93
C ASP A 250 2.97 0.76 9.03
N GLU A 251 4.14 1.09 9.56
CA GLU A 251 5.44 1.05 8.87
C GLU A 251 5.85 -0.34 8.38
N THR A 252 5.21 -1.40 8.88
CA THR A 252 5.41 -2.79 8.43
C THR A 252 4.41 -3.20 7.35
N PHE A 253 3.56 -2.25 6.94
CA PHE A 253 2.42 -2.46 6.06
C PHE A 253 1.34 -3.38 6.64
N ALA A 254 1.27 -3.50 7.95
CA ALA A 254 0.18 -4.21 8.58
C ALA A 254 -1.06 -3.29 8.63
N PRO A 255 -2.22 -3.77 8.13
CA PRO A 255 -3.45 -3.00 8.18
C PRO A 255 -3.87 -2.77 9.63
N ARG A 256 -4.34 -1.57 9.92
CA ARG A 256 -4.76 -1.15 11.25
C ARG A 256 -6.20 -0.70 11.25
N THR A 257 -6.90 -1.07 12.30
CA THR A 257 -8.27 -0.62 12.58
C THR A 257 -8.24 0.46 13.65
N GLY A 258 -9.24 1.33 13.66
CA GLY A 258 -9.31 2.40 14.64
C GLY A 258 -10.39 3.41 14.28
N THR A 259 -10.41 4.51 15.02
CA THR A 259 -11.33 5.62 14.77
C THR A 259 -10.51 6.88 14.47
N VAL A 260 -10.88 7.60 13.42
CA VAL A 260 -10.29 8.89 13.10
C VAL A 260 -10.69 9.89 14.20
N ALA A 261 -9.73 10.27 15.02
CA ALA A 261 -9.95 11.20 16.13
C ALA A 261 -9.75 12.69 15.71
N PHE A 262 -8.92 12.90 14.69
CA PHE A 262 -8.70 14.21 14.07
C PHE A 262 -8.41 14.03 12.59
N PHE A 263 -8.94 14.96 11.77
CA PHE A 263 -8.70 15.01 10.33
C PHE A 263 -8.56 16.46 9.87
N SER A 264 -7.51 16.72 9.08
CA SER A 264 -7.32 17.97 8.35
C SER A 264 -6.53 17.70 7.08
N ALA A 265 -6.90 18.30 5.99
CA ALA A 265 -6.23 18.16 4.71
C ALA A 265 -6.12 19.51 4.00
N PRO A 266 -5.18 19.69 3.05
CA PRO A 266 -5.12 20.87 2.21
C PRO A 266 -6.39 20.98 1.34
N GLN A 267 -6.69 22.18 0.87
CA GLN A 267 -7.80 22.39 -0.05
C GLN A 267 -7.56 21.63 -1.35
N ALA A 268 -8.53 20.81 -1.74
CA ALA A 268 -8.49 19.94 -2.89
C ALA A 268 -9.88 19.84 -3.54
N THR A 269 -9.94 19.44 -4.82
CA THR A 269 -11.17 18.92 -5.40
C THR A 269 -11.39 17.47 -4.95
N ALA A 270 -12.60 16.96 -5.05
CA ALA A 270 -12.92 15.58 -4.73
C ALA A 270 -13.77 14.98 -5.84
N PHE A 271 -13.37 13.82 -6.35
CA PHE A 271 -14.05 13.05 -7.41
C PHE A 271 -14.19 13.79 -8.75
N GLU A 272 -13.52 14.91 -8.93
CA GLU A 272 -13.49 15.69 -10.16
C GLU A 272 -12.10 16.31 -10.39
N ASN A 273 -11.73 16.51 -11.65
CA ASN A 273 -10.47 17.16 -11.97
C ASN A 273 -10.49 18.63 -11.56
N ALA A 274 -9.41 19.06 -10.90
CA ALA A 274 -9.20 20.46 -10.64
C ALA A 274 -8.93 21.20 -11.96
N GLN A 275 -9.55 22.37 -12.15
CA GLN A 275 -9.21 23.23 -13.27
C GLN A 275 -7.82 23.85 -13.04
N SER A 276 -6.86 23.47 -13.89
CA SER A 276 -5.50 23.99 -13.84
C SER A 276 -5.39 25.28 -14.66
N THR A 277 -4.77 26.29 -14.08
CA THR A 277 -4.09 27.32 -14.87
C THR A 277 -2.74 26.74 -15.32
N ALA A 278 -2.30 27.03 -16.52
CA ALA A 278 -1.22 26.33 -17.27
C ALA A 278 0.15 26.12 -16.54
N ASN A 279 0.35 26.67 -15.34
CA ASN A 279 1.61 26.65 -14.62
C ASN A 279 1.52 26.17 -13.16
N ASP A 280 0.33 25.89 -12.63
CA ASP A 280 0.17 25.54 -11.21
C ASP A 280 -0.15 24.07 -11.02
N ALA A 281 0.43 23.46 -10.01
CA ALA A 281 0.05 22.11 -9.59
C ALA A 281 -1.36 22.14 -8.99
N THR A 282 -2.20 21.18 -9.37
CA THR A 282 -3.54 20.98 -8.81
C THR A 282 -3.56 19.75 -7.91
N LEU A 283 -4.41 19.79 -6.89
CA LEU A 283 -4.61 18.67 -5.96
C LEU A 283 -6.07 18.22 -6.03
N ARG A 284 -6.25 16.90 -6.16
CA ARG A 284 -7.51 16.19 -5.97
C ARG A 284 -7.32 15.20 -4.82
N PHE A 285 -8.30 15.10 -3.93
CA PHE A 285 -8.29 14.13 -2.84
C PHE A 285 -9.65 13.42 -2.77
N ASP A 286 -9.68 12.20 -3.29
CA ASP A 286 -10.87 11.35 -3.28
C ASP A 286 -10.91 10.56 -1.97
N HIS A 287 -11.76 10.95 -1.03
CA HIS A 287 -11.92 10.31 0.27
C HIS A 287 -13.33 10.47 0.84
N ALA A 288 -13.61 9.72 1.89
CA ALA A 288 -14.79 9.86 2.73
C ALA A 288 -14.42 9.95 4.21
N ILE A 289 -13.23 10.48 4.51
CA ILE A 289 -12.70 10.59 5.88
C ILE A 289 -13.40 11.76 6.59
N GLU A 290 -13.94 11.48 7.77
CA GLU A 290 -14.47 12.47 8.72
C GLU A 290 -14.00 12.10 10.12
N VAL A 291 -14.00 13.09 11.04
CA VAL A 291 -13.76 12.79 12.46
C VAL A 291 -14.86 11.86 12.97
N GLY A 292 -14.47 10.75 13.61
CA GLY A 292 -15.39 9.70 14.03
C GLY A 292 -15.53 8.55 13.02
N THR A 293 -14.95 8.64 11.82
CA THR A 293 -14.93 7.51 10.86
C THR A 293 -14.25 6.29 11.50
N VAL A 294 -14.95 5.16 11.50
CA VAL A 294 -14.43 3.88 12.00
C VAL A 294 -13.85 3.07 10.85
N VAL A 295 -12.55 2.82 10.89
CA VAL A 295 -11.87 1.91 9.97
C VAL A 295 -11.98 0.49 10.50
N SER A 296 -12.79 -0.33 9.81
CA SER A 296 -13.13 -1.69 10.21
C SER A 296 -12.28 -2.73 9.47
N PRO A 297 -12.15 -3.97 10.00
CA PRO A 297 -11.40 -5.03 9.33
C PRO A 297 -12.14 -5.68 8.15
N TYR A 298 -13.38 -5.25 7.86
CA TYR A 298 -14.24 -5.89 6.87
C TYR A 298 -14.02 -5.36 5.45
N TYR A 299 -13.34 -4.24 5.30
CA TYR A 299 -13.05 -3.58 4.03
C TYR A 299 -11.54 -3.46 3.82
N ASP A 300 -11.16 -2.87 2.71
CA ASP A 300 -9.79 -2.50 2.38
C ASP A 300 -9.26 -1.43 3.35
N SER A 301 -7.94 -1.38 3.57
CA SER A 301 -7.29 -0.38 4.42
C SER A 301 -7.25 1.02 3.81
N MET A 302 -7.60 1.17 2.53
CA MET A 302 -7.52 2.44 1.82
C MET A 302 -8.52 3.46 2.37
N LEU A 303 -8.02 4.59 2.85
CA LEU A 303 -8.78 5.72 3.36
C LEU A 303 -9.18 6.70 2.27
N GLY A 304 -8.33 6.82 1.25
CA GLY A 304 -8.52 7.74 0.14
C GLY A 304 -7.30 7.75 -0.78
N LYS A 305 -7.31 8.62 -1.77
CA LYS A 305 -6.22 8.77 -2.71
C LYS A 305 -5.99 10.25 -3.02
N LEU A 306 -4.71 10.66 -2.93
CA LEU A 306 -4.30 12.00 -3.31
C LEU A 306 -3.71 11.96 -4.72
N ILE A 307 -4.18 12.84 -5.57
CA ILE A 307 -3.73 12.97 -6.97
C ILE A 307 -3.25 14.39 -7.19
N VAL A 308 -2.02 14.52 -7.67
CA VAL A 308 -1.46 15.81 -8.10
C VAL A 308 -1.25 15.77 -9.60
N HIS A 309 -1.67 16.83 -10.29
CA HIS A 309 -1.31 17.11 -11.66
C HIS A 309 -0.47 18.37 -11.71
N ALA A 310 0.65 18.34 -12.45
CA ALA A 310 1.59 19.45 -12.58
C ALA A 310 2.17 19.52 -14.01
N PRO A 311 2.83 20.63 -14.40
CA PRO A 311 3.44 20.74 -15.72
C PRO A 311 4.52 19.70 -16.02
N ASP A 312 5.22 19.23 -14.98
CA ASP A 312 6.29 18.24 -15.10
C ASP A 312 6.31 17.30 -13.87
N ARG A 313 7.07 16.20 -14.00
CA ARG A 313 7.16 15.14 -13.01
C ARG A 313 7.73 15.62 -11.67
N HIS A 314 8.79 16.43 -11.68
CA HIS A 314 9.42 16.88 -10.44
C HIS A 314 8.49 17.81 -9.66
N SER A 315 7.82 18.71 -10.36
CA SER A 315 6.78 19.58 -9.79
C SER A 315 5.63 18.79 -9.17
N ALA A 316 5.19 17.69 -9.83
CA ALA A 316 4.16 16.80 -9.32
C ALA A 316 4.62 16.09 -8.02
N ILE A 317 5.84 15.54 -8.01
CA ILE A 317 6.44 14.89 -6.83
C ILE A 317 6.46 15.87 -5.65
N ASP A 318 7.03 17.06 -5.84
CA ASP A 318 7.18 18.04 -4.77
C ASP A 318 5.83 18.54 -4.24
N ALA A 319 4.85 18.73 -5.11
CA ALA A 319 3.50 19.11 -4.71
C ALA A 319 2.79 18.01 -3.92
N LEU A 320 2.94 16.75 -4.32
CA LEU A 320 2.32 15.62 -3.64
C LEU A 320 2.95 15.36 -2.26
N ILE A 321 4.28 15.48 -2.13
CA ILE A 321 4.97 15.42 -0.84
C ILE A 321 4.42 16.51 0.09
N ARG A 322 4.30 17.76 -0.39
CA ARG A 322 3.71 18.84 0.41
C ARG A 322 2.26 18.58 0.80
N ALA A 323 1.48 17.98 -0.09
CA ALA A 323 0.08 17.61 0.20
C ALA A 323 0.00 16.54 1.28
N LEU A 324 0.85 15.49 1.20
CA LEU A 324 0.94 14.44 2.21
C LEU A 324 1.36 15.02 3.57
N HIS A 325 2.35 15.88 3.62
CA HIS A 325 2.80 16.51 4.88
C HIS A 325 1.72 17.37 5.54
N ARG A 326 0.79 17.92 4.76
CA ARG A 326 -0.35 18.72 5.25
C ARG A 326 -1.64 17.94 5.41
N THR A 327 -1.62 16.64 5.16
CA THR A 327 -2.75 15.75 5.40
C THR A 327 -2.57 15.10 6.76
N TYR A 328 -3.41 15.42 7.72
CA TYR A 328 -3.34 14.91 9.09
C TYR A 328 -4.52 13.96 9.32
N VAL A 329 -4.20 12.73 9.71
CA VAL A 329 -5.17 11.71 10.11
C VAL A 329 -4.68 11.13 11.43
N LEU A 330 -5.30 11.51 12.55
CA LEU A 330 -4.90 11.05 13.88
C LEU A 330 -5.95 10.09 14.45
N GLY A 331 -5.51 9.11 15.23
CA GLY A 331 -6.36 8.07 15.85
C GLY A 331 -6.02 6.66 15.39
N LEU A 332 -5.38 6.54 14.23
CA LEU A 332 -4.88 5.28 13.69
C LEU A 332 -3.64 5.56 12.83
N PRO A 333 -2.70 4.60 12.72
CA PRO A 333 -1.52 4.77 11.87
C PRO A 333 -1.90 4.78 10.40
N THR A 334 -1.12 5.54 9.61
CA THR A 334 -1.26 5.63 8.16
C THR A 334 0.10 5.45 7.48
N ASP A 335 0.07 5.07 6.21
CA ASP A 335 1.27 4.99 5.36
C ASP A 335 1.74 6.35 4.83
N ARG A 336 1.13 7.47 5.26
CA ARG A 336 1.38 8.84 4.80
C ARG A 336 2.85 9.22 4.76
N ALA A 337 3.56 8.99 5.87
CA ALA A 337 4.98 9.32 5.99
C ALA A 337 5.85 8.49 5.05
N LEU A 338 5.54 7.20 4.91
CA LEU A 338 6.22 6.28 4.02
C LEU A 338 6.01 6.64 2.54
N LEU A 339 4.79 7.03 2.15
CA LEU A 339 4.49 7.50 0.80
C LEU A 339 5.33 8.74 0.45
N ALA A 340 5.43 9.69 1.36
CA ALA A 340 6.27 10.89 1.17
C ALA A 340 7.76 10.53 1.05
N ALA A 341 8.27 9.61 1.87
CA ALA A 341 9.63 9.12 1.78
C ALA A 341 9.90 8.36 0.47
N CYS A 342 8.97 7.52 0.00
CA CYS A 342 9.06 6.84 -1.30
C CYS A 342 9.16 7.85 -2.45
N LEU A 343 8.29 8.86 -2.48
CA LEU A 343 8.31 9.92 -3.49
C LEU A 343 9.62 10.73 -3.47
N ASN A 344 10.18 10.95 -2.28
CA ASN A 344 11.43 11.68 -2.11
C ASN A 344 12.68 10.83 -2.40
N HIS A 345 12.56 9.51 -2.43
CA HIS A 345 13.69 8.60 -2.66
C HIS A 345 14.38 8.88 -3.99
N PRO A 346 15.74 8.95 -4.04
CA PRO A 346 16.49 9.26 -5.26
C PRO A 346 16.12 8.40 -6.46
N GLY A 347 15.94 7.09 -6.27
CA GLY A 347 15.54 6.16 -7.33
C GLY A 347 14.14 6.45 -7.90
N PHE A 348 13.17 6.87 -7.04
CA PHE A 348 11.87 7.29 -7.55
C PHE A 348 11.97 8.63 -8.31
N ARG A 349 12.68 9.61 -7.76
CA ARG A 349 12.89 10.91 -8.41
C ARG A 349 13.61 10.79 -9.76
N ALA A 350 14.56 9.86 -9.88
CA ALA A 350 15.25 9.55 -11.15
C ALA A 350 14.39 8.76 -12.15
N GLY A 351 13.19 8.32 -11.76
CA GLY A 351 12.35 7.46 -12.60
C GLY A 351 12.86 6.02 -12.70
N GLU A 352 13.62 5.54 -11.72
CA GLU A 352 14.26 4.21 -11.71
C GLU A 352 13.54 3.20 -10.79
N ALA A 353 12.42 3.60 -10.18
CA ALA A 353 11.64 2.70 -9.34
C ALA A 353 11.00 1.58 -10.17
N LEU A 354 11.33 0.34 -9.85
CA LEU A 354 10.86 -0.89 -10.50
C LEU A 354 9.94 -1.66 -9.54
N VAL A 355 9.29 -2.72 -10.00
CA VAL A 355 8.41 -3.56 -9.15
C VAL A 355 9.08 -4.00 -7.84
N PRO A 356 10.38 -4.39 -7.79
CA PRO A 356 11.04 -4.73 -6.53
C PRO A 356 11.50 -3.53 -5.70
N PHE A 357 11.16 -2.29 -6.03
CA PHE A 357 11.64 -1.07 -5.36
C PHE A 357 11.52 -1.15 -3.82
N LEU A 358 10.35 -1.50 -3.29
CA LEU A 358 10.16 -1.57 -1.84
C LEU A 358 10.92 -2.73 -1.19
N LEU A 359 11.23 -3.81 -1.92
CA LEU A 359 12.03 -4.92 -1.37
C LEU A 359 13.48 -4.47 -1.09
N THR A 360 13.98 -3.52 -1.87
CA THR A 360 15.36 -3.02 -1.76
C THR A 360 15.47 -1.74 -0.95
N ALA A 361 14.46 -0.89 -0.96
CA ALA A 361 14.49 0.44 -0.32
C ALA A 361 13.88 0.45 1.09
N ALA A 362 13.08 -0.55 1.48
CA ALA A 362 12.26 -0.51 2.70
C ALA A 362 13.06 -0.24 3.98
N ASP A 363 14.22 -0.85 4.16
CA ASP A 363 15.02 -0.68 5.38
C ASP A 363 15.61 0.74 5.47
N GLY A 364 16.07 1.28 4.34
CA GLY A 364 16.54 2.67 4.25
C GLY A 364 15.42 3.68 4.53
N LEU A 365 14.24 3.46 3.96
CA LEU A 365 13.07 4.29 4.19
C LEU A 365 12.64 4.27 5.66
N ARG A 366 12.62 3.10 6.31
CA ARG A 366 12.29 3.01 7.75
C ARG A 366 13.32 3.71 8.62
N ALA A 367 14.61 3.63 8.27
CA ALA A 367 15.66 4.35 9.00
C ALA A 367 15.48 5.87 8.88
N GLU A 368 15.16 6.39 7.68
CA GLU A 368 14.85 7.80 7.43
C GLU A 368 13.64 8.26 8.26
N LEU A 369 12.56 7.47 8.29
CA LEU A 369 11.38 7.76 9.10
C LEU A 369 11.70 7.80 10.60
N ALA A 370 12.48 6.85 11.11
CA ALA A 370 12.89 6.80 12.51
C ALA A 370 13.76 8.01 12.90
N GLU A 371 14.62 8.49 12.01
CA GLU A 371 15.41 9.71 12.21
C GLU A 371 14.50 10.95 12.25
N ALA A 372 13.53 11.06 11.34
CA ALA A 372 12.56 12.16 11.32
C ALA A 372 11.71 12.18 12.61
N GLU A 373 11.25 11.02 13.09
CA GLU A 373 10.53 10.89 14.35
C GLU A 373 11.38 11.31 15.55
N SER A 374 12.65 10.88 15.60
CA SER A 374 13.58 11.27 16.64
C SER A 374 13.80 12.79 16.70
N ALA A 375 13.92 13.43 15.53
CA ALA A 375 14.04 14.89 15.44
C ALA A 375 12.75 15.61 15.88
N ALA A 376 11.58 15.01 15.61
CA ALA A 376 10.27 15.55 15.97
C ALA A 376 9.86 15.29 17.43
N LEU A 377 10.55 14.42 18.17
CA LEU A 377 10.15 14.00 19.52
C LEU A 377 10.12 15.19 20.51
N THR A 378 11.06 16.10 20.41
CA THR A 378 11.12 17.29 21.28
C THR A 378 9.92 18.23 21.07
N PRO A 379 9.61 18.72 19.85
CA PRO A 379 8.43 19.57 19.64
C PRO A 379 7.11 18.81 19.88
N ALA A 380 7.05 17.50 19.60
CA ALA A 380 5.91 16.67 19.94
C ALA A 380 5.66 16.64 21.47
N THR A 381 6.71 16.38 22.25
CA THR A 381 6.63 16.36 23.73
C THR A 381 6.24 17.73 24.29
N ALA A 382 6.77 18.83 23.74
CA ALA A 382 6.36 20.18 24.13
C ALA A 382 4.86 20.40 23.87
N SER A 383 4.38 20.01 22.71
CA SER A 383 2.97 20.16 22.34
C SER A 383 2.05 19.37 23.27
N ILE A 384 2.37 18.11 23.55
CA ILE A 384 1.61 17.26 24.48
C ILE A 384 1.59 17.87 25.90
N ALA A 385 2.75 18.24 26.41
CA ALA A 385 2.90 18.70 27.79
C ALA A 385 2.25 20.07 28.06
N THR A 386 1.97 20.85 27.00
CA THR A 386 1.32 22.18 27.10
C THR A 386 -0.14 22.18 26.65
N GLN A 387 -0.63 21.06 26.09
CA GLN A 387 -2.03 20.93 25.68
C GLN A 387 -2.93 20.88 26.93
N GLY A 388 -3.96 21.72 26.95
CA GLY A 388 -4.88 21.83 28.08
C GLY A 388 -4.49 22.88 29.12
N ASP A 389 -3.30 23.49 29.05
CA ASP A 389 -2.99 24.66 29.83
C ASP A 389 -3.90 25.81 29.37
N SER A 390 -4.93 26.10 30.18
CA SER A 390 -5.84 27.20 29.91
C SER A 390 -5.05 28.52 29.82
N ALA A 391 -5.60 29.51 29.10
CA ALA A 391 -5.02 30.82 28.81
C ALA A 391 -4.71 31.68 30.07
N THR A 392 -4.88 31.15 31.29
CA THR A 392 -4.37 31.73 32.50
C THR A 392 -2.87 31.47 32.54
N THR A 393 -2.08 32.52 32.38
CA THR A 393 -0.62 32.50 32.49
C THR A 393 -0.20 31.69 33.72
N PRO A 394 0.40 30.49 33.58
CA PRO A 394 0.82 29.73 34.73
C PRO A 394 1.85 30.56 35.51
N LEU A 395 1.81 30.48 36.82
CA LEU A 395 2.87 31.10 37.63
C LEU A 395 4.22 30.51 37.20
N PRO A 396 5.21 31.33 36.89
CA PRO A 396 6.51 30.84 36.47
C PRO A 396 7.10 29.97 37.57
N CYS A 397 7.29 28.69 37.27
CA CYS A 397 7.97 27.76 38.15
C CYS A 397 9.46 27.72 37.76
N PRO A 398 10.39 28.02 38.67
CA PRO A 398 11.83 27.97 38.35
C PRO A 398 12.37 26.53 38.24
N PHE A 399 11.54 25.56 38.53
CA PHE A 399 11.94 24.14 38.46
C PHE A 399 11.37 23.49 37.19
N GLY A 400 12.22 22.75 36.52
CA GLY A 400 11.78 21.97 35.37
C GLY A 400 10.78 20.86 35.76
N ARG A 401 9.65 20.76 35.05
CA ARG A 401 8.69 19.67 35.20
C ARG A 401 9.32 18.39 34.61
N PRO A 402 9.52 17.33 35.38
CA PRO A 402 10.01 16.07 34.85
C PRO A 402 8.96 15.44 33.94
N LEU A 403 9.39 14.95 32.79
CA LEU A 403 8.59 14.22 31.84
C LEU A 403 9.24 12.87 31.55
N ARG A 404 8.42 11.84 31.39
CA ARG A 404 8.82 10.53 30.90
C ARG A 404 7.90 10.16 29.75
N VAL A 405 8.45 10.11 28.57
CA VAL A 405 7.69 9.74 27.37
C VAL A 405 8.30 8.49 26.74
N GLN A 406 7.46 7.56 26.36
CA GLN A 406 7.86 6.39 25.60
C GLN A 406 7.47 6.62 24.14
N HIS A 407 8.43 6.47 23.25
CA HIS A 407 8.23 6.42 21.81
C HIS A 407 8.96 5.20 21.27
N ARG A 408 8.29 4.38 20.48
CA ARG A 408 8.76 3.04 20.08
C ARG A 408 9.13 2.23 21.35
N ASP A 409 10.29 1.60 21.36
CA ASP A 409 10.79 0.81 22.49
C ASP A 409 11.62 1.62 23.50
N ALA A 410 11.82 2.94 23.26
CA ALA A 410 12.67 3.79 24.08
C ALA A 410 11.86 4.68 25.03
N ILE A 411 12.31 4.78 26.28
CA ILE A 411 11.80 5.72 27.26
C ILE A 411 12.76 6.90 27.35
N HIS A 412 12.23 8.09 27.10
CA HIS A 412 12.97 9.35 27.15
C HIS A 412 12.61 10.12 28.42
N ALA A 413 13.61 10.33 29.29
CA ALA A 413 13.48 11.21 30.46
C ALA A 413 13.86 12.64 30.06
N MET A 414 12.94 13.55 30.22
CA MET A 414 13.10 14.96 29.84
C MET A 414 12.71 15.87 30.98
N SER A 415 13.12 17.13 30.92
CA SER A 415 12.68 18.20 31.83
C SER A 415 12.15 19.37 31.01
N LEU A 416 10.96 19.85 31.32
CA LEU A 416 10.31 20.96 30.65
C LEU A 416 10.26 22.15 31.56
N LEU A 417 10.80 23.28 31.11
CA LEU A 417 10.71 24.58 31.81
C LEU A 417 9.99 25.57 30.88
N ARG A 418 8.93 26.21 31.39
CA ARG A 418 8.18 27.21 30.63
C ARG A 418 8.52 28.61 31.19
N ASP A 419 8.84 29.53 30.30
CA ASP A 419 9.07 30.93 30.68
C ASP A 419 7.77 31.76 30.68
N ARG A 420 7.90 33.05 31.01
CA ARG A 420 6.77 33.99 31.12
C ARG A 420 6.14 34.32 29.76
N ASP A 421 6.90 34.20 28.69
CA ASP A 421 6.49 34.52 27.34
C ASP A 421 5.89 33.28 26.65
N GLY A 422 5.81 32.15 27.36
CA GLY A 422 5.27 30.87 26.86
C GLY A 422 6.27 30.02 26.10
N ALA A 423 7.53 30.47 25.97
CA ALA A 423 8.56 29.62 25.40
C ALA A 423 8.86 28.44 26.33
N VAL A 424 9.19 27.31 25.73
CA VAL A 424 9.40 26.04 26.42
C VAL A 424 10.83 25.58 26.18
N ALA A 425 11.60 25.43 27.27
CA ALA A 425 12.90 24.78 27.23
C ALA A 425 12.74 23.31 27.62
N ILE A 426 13.15 22.41 26.74
CA ILE A 426 13.19 20.97 26.98
C ILE A 426 14.64 20.53 27.07
N THR A 427 14.97 19.83 28.15
CA THR A 427 16.26 19.19 28.37
C THR A 427 16.10 17.69 28.34
N ALA A 428 16.86 17.02 27.49
CA ALA A 428 16.92 15.55 27.38
C ALA A 428 18.39 15.12 27.42
N GLY A 429 18.85 14.60 28.54
CA GLY A 429 20.28 14.35 28.78
C GLY A 429 21.11 15.62 28.66
N GLU A 430 22.08 15.66 27.78
CA GLU A 430 22.93 16.82 27.48
C GLU A 430 22.33 17.78 26.44
N SER A 431 21.23 17.39 25.78
CA SER A 431 20.59 18.21 24.76
C SER A 431 19.61 19.21 25.34
N HIS A 432 19.69 20.46 24.87
CA HIS A 432 18.81 21.55 25.27
C HIS A 432 18.12 22.14 24.03
N HIS A 433 16.81 22.19 24.07
CA HIS A 433 16.01 22.73 22.98
C HIS A 433 15.07 23.81 23.52
N THR A 434 15.02 24.96 22.84
CA THR A 434 14.05 26.01 23.12
C THR A 434 13.05 26.10 22.00
N LEU A 435 11.78 26.07 22.38
CA LEU A 435 10.64 26.13 21.48
C LEU A 435 9.83 27.38 21.82
N THR A 436 9.64 28.25 20.85
CA THR A 436 8.83 29.47 21.01
C THR A 436 7.45 29.23 20.36
N PRO A 437 6.33 29.47 21.05
CA PRO A 437 5.01 29.27 20.46
C PRO A 437 4.75 30.33 19.38
N LEU A 438 4.27 29.89 18.23
CA LEU A 438 3.81 30.73 17.12
C LEU A 438 2.28 30.69 16.97
N GLY A 439 1.58 29.94 17.81
CA GLY A 439 0.13 29.72 17.81
C GLY A 439 -0.22 28.38 18.48
N ASN A 440 -1.47 27.96 18.39
CA ASN A 440 -1.96 26.79 19.13
C ASN A 440 -1.27 25.47 18.78
N THR A 441 -0.82 25.30 17.52
CA THR A 441 -0.18 24.06 17.03
C THR A 441 1.20 24.30 16.43
N ASN A 442 1.67 25.55 16.44
CA ASN A 442 2.91 25.93 15.77
C ASN A 442 3.97 26.37 16.79
N TRP A 443 5.16 25.86 16.59
CA TRP A 443 6.35 26.17 17.34
C TRP A 443 7.44 26.73 16.46
N SER A 444 8.34 27.54 17.00
CA SER A 444 9.61 27.84 16.36
C SER A 444 10.72 27.15 17.12
N GLN A 445 11.49 26.31 16.45
CA GLN A 445 12.68 25.67 16.98
C GLN A 445 13.90 26.19 16.23
N ALA A 446 14.82 26.86 16.93
CA ALA A 446 16.00 27.51 16.32
C ALA A 446 15.64 28.43 15.11
N GLY A 447 14.49 29.13 15.19
CA GLY A 447 14.02 30.02 14.12
C GLY A 447 13.26 29.32 12.98
N VAL A 448 13.16 28.00 13.00
CA VAL A 448 12.40 27.22 11.99
C VAL A 448 11.00 26.92 12.53
N PRO A 449 9.92 27.26 11.79
CA PRO A 449 8.57 26.90 12.18
C PRO A 449 8.37 25.38 12.10
N VAL A 450 7.68 24.81 13.09
CA VAL A 450 7.26 23.41 13.14
C VAL A 450 5.80 23.36 13.56
N ALA A 451 4.92 22.86 12.69
CA ALA A 451 3.54 22.59 13.06
C ALA A 451 3.42 21.18 13.64
N VAL A 452 2.75 21.08 14.79
CA VAL A 452 2.57 19.82 15.52
C VAL A 452 1.09 19.64 15.81
N HIS A 453 0.49 18.61 15.24
CA HIS A 453 -0.87 18.16 15.55
C HIS A 453 -0.79 16.96 16.48
N ALA A 454 -1.26 17.12 17.72
CA ALA A 454 -1.25 16.08 18.75
C ALA A 454 -2.69 15.79 19.19
N GLN A 455 -3.06 14.53 19.17
CA GLN A 455 -4.36 14.04 19.60
C GLN A 455 -4.21 13.02 20.72
N GLN A 456 -4.84 13.29 21.84
CA GLN A 456 -4.91 12.36 22.96
C GLN A 456 -5.92 11.24 22.61
N LEU A 457 -5.52 9.99 22.77
CA LEU A 457 -6.32 8.81 22.50
C LEU A 457 -6.76 8.08 23.78
N SER A 458 -5.96 8.19 24.84
CA SER A 458 -6.26 7.70 26.18
C SER A 458 -5.56 8.58 27.22
N ASP A 459 -5.67 8.26 28.50
CA ASP A 459 -5.01 9.03 29.57
C ASP A 459 -3.50 9.17 29.38
N THR A 460 -2.87 8.21 28.72
CA THR A 460 -1.41 8.21 28.52
C THR A 460 -1.01 8.23 27.04
N GLN A 461 -1.86 7.81 26.12
CA GLN A 461 -1.49 7.62 24.73
C GLN A 461 -1.83 8.83 23.86
N TRP A 462 -0.85 9.24 23.07
CA TRP A 462 -0.93 10.32 22.10
C TRP A 462 -0.52 9.88 20.71
N HIS A 463 -1.24 10.37 19.70
CA HIS A 463 -0.83 10.30 18.31
C HIS A 463 -0.47 11.69 17.82
N VAL A 464 0.72 11.86 17.26
CA VAL A 464 1.29 13.15 16.86
C VAL A 464 1.76 13.10 15.43
N GLN A 465 1.42 14.10 14.64
CA GLN A 465 1.93 14.29 13.28
C GLN A 465 2.46 15.72 13.11
N THR A 466 3.56 15.85 12.34
CA THR A 466 4.20 17.15 12.06
C THR A 466 4.06 17.51 10.59
N ASP A 467 4.22 18.80 10.26
CA ASP A 467 4.28 19.30 8.88
C ASP A 467 5.58 18.95 8.15
N ALA A 468 6.59 18.45 8.89
CA ALA A 468 7.80 17.84 8.33
C ALA A 468 7.60 16.35 7.93
N GLY A 469 6.39 15.82 8.13
CA GLY A 469 6.03 14.46 7.74
C GLY A 469 6.18 13.40 8.83
N ALA A 470 6.78 13.69 9.97
CA ALA A 470 6.94 12.72 11.05
C ALA A 470 5.60 12.32 11.67
N GLU A 471 5.48 11.05 12.06
CA GLU A 471 4.33 10.48 12.76
C GLU A 471 4.81 9.73 13.99
N LEU A 472 4.33 10.13 15.18
CA LEU A 472 4.78 9.58 16.45
C LEU A 472 3.60 9.03 17.26
N TRP A 473 3.82 7.88 17.85
CA TRP A 473 2.98 7.30 18.89
C TRP A 473 3.70 7.42 20.21
N ILE A 474 3.16 8.24 21.12
CA ILE A 474 3.81 8.60 22.37
C ILE A 474 2.95 8.14 23.54
N ASN A 475 3.55 7.43 24.49
CA ASN A 475 2.95 7.16 25.79
C ASN A 475 3.55 8.14 26.83
N ASP A 476 2.71 8.96 27.43
CA ASP A 476 3.11 9.83 28.54
C ASP A 476 3.11 9.03 29.86
N LEU A 477 4.30 8.71 30.34
CA LEU A 477 4.54 7.96 31.56
C LEU A 477 4.90 8.89 32.74
N SER A 478 4.71 10.19 32.62
CA SER A 478 5.19 11.19 33.59
C SER A 478 4.51 11.03 34.96
N LEU A 479 3.31 10.50 35.02
CA LEU A 479 2.55 10.24 36.24
C LEU A 479 2.61 8.79 36.71
N GLU A 480 3.26 7.90 35.95
CA GLU A 480 3.40 6.50 36.35
C GLU A 480 4.54 6.30 37.34
N SER A 481 4.32 5.46 38.36
CA SER A 481 5.36 5.10 39.30
C SER A 481 6.51 4.36 38.62
N ALA A 482 7.75 4.77 38.90
CA ALA A 482 8.97 4.11 38.39
C ALA A 482 9.16 2.64 38.87
N ALA A 483 8.21 2.12 39.65
CA ALA A 483 8.26 0.79 40.24
C ALA A 483 7.75 -0.35 39.36
N GLN A 484 7.20 -0.08 38.17
CA GLN A 484 6.95 -1.13 37.19
C GLN A 484 8.24 -1.49 36.45
N LYS A 485 9.04 -2.34 37.08
CA LYS A 485 10.19 -2.98 36.46
C LYS A 485 9.73 -3.86 35.29
N ASP A 486 10.50 -3.74 34.21
CA ASP A 486 10.66 -4.69 33.10
C ASP A 486 10.13 -6.10 33.42
N ASN A 487 8.89 -6.36 33.05
CA ASN A 487 8.48 -7.69 32.66
C ASN A 487 8.77 -7.80 31.15
N ALA A 488 10.04 -7.92 30.79
CA ALA A 488 10.43 -8.74 29.65
C ALA A 488 10.13 -10.19 30.04
N ALA A 489 8.84 -10.47 30.26
CA ALA A 489 8.31 -11.80 30.37
C ALA A 489 8.70 -12.51 29.09
N THR A 490 9.42 -13.61 29.22
CA THR A 490 9.59 -14.61 28.18
C THR A 490 8.28 -14.71 27.43
N GLN A 491 8.27 -14.31 26.17
CA GLN A 491 7.02 -14.21 25.39
C GLN A 491 6.53 -15.65 25.17
N THR A 492 5.61 -16.11 26.00
CA THR A 492 5.05 -17.47 26.00
C THR A 492 3.69 -17.52 25.30
N GLU A 493 3.26 -16.43 24.72
CA GLU A 493 1.95 -16.30 24.10
C GLU A 493 2.07 -15.61 22.74
N LEU A 494 1.42 -16.20 21.72
CA LEU A 494 1.21 -15.57 20.43
C LEU A 494 -0.21 -15.04 20.39
N ARG A 495 -0.36 -13.74 20.27
CA ARG A 495 -1.65 -13.06 20.24
C ARG A 495 -1.89 -12.45 18.87
N ALA A 496 -3.14 -12.34 18.46
CA ALA A 496 -3.53 -11.65 17.24
C ALA A 496 -3.23 -10.15 17.38
N PRO A 497 -2.41 -9.57 16.49
CA PRO A 497 -2.09 -8.14 16.53
C PRO A 497 -3.22 -7.26 15.97
N PHE A 498 -4.14 -7.84 15.20
CA PHE A 498 -5.26 -7.14 14.54
C PHE A 498 -6.45 -8.10 14.33
N ASN A 499 -7.59 -7.55 13.90
CA ASN A 499 -8.74 -8.35 13.48
C ASN A 499 -8.44 -9.07 12.16
N GLY A 500 -8.80 -10.34 12.06
CA GLY A 500 -8.65 -11.10 10.83
C GLY A 500 -9.14 -12.53 10.95
N ARG A 501 -9.16 -13.24 9.83
CA ARG A 501 -9.54 -14.65 9.78
C ARG A 501 -8.30 -15.54 9.78
N VAL A 502 -8.24 -16.50 10.69
CA VAL A 502 -7.18 -17.52 10.71
C VAL A 502 -7.31 -18.39 9.46
N ILE A 503 -6.31 -18.34 8.56
CA ILE A 503 -6.33 -19.13 7.32
C ILE A 503 -5.47 -20.38 7.39
N LEU A 504 -4.42 -20.34 8.20
CA LEU A 504 -3.50 -21.48 8.36
C LEU A 504 -2.97 -21.53 9.79
N ILE A 505 -2.88 -22.74 10.32
CA ILE A 505 -2.16 -23.07 11.54
C ILE A 505 -1.07 -24.06 11.13
N ALA A 506 0.19 -23.61 11.20
CA ALA A 506 1.33 -24.35 10.67
C ALA A 506 2.00 -25.27 11.73
N ALA A 507 1.64 -25.13 13.01
CA ALA A 507 2.20 -25.91 14.11
C ALA A 507 1.12 -26.53 14.99
N LYS A 508 1.43 -27.64 15.65
CA LYS A 508 0.55 -28.38 16.56
C LYS A 508 1.14 -28.40 17.96
N ALA A 509 0.30 -28.68 18.97
CA ALA A 509 0.75 -28.88 20.34
C ALA A 509 1.85 -29.97 20.39
N GLY A 510 2.96 -29.66 21.05
CA GLY A 510 4.16 -30.50 21.15
C GLY A 510 5.25 -30.19 20.13
N ASP A 511 4.97 -29.45 19.05
CA ASP A 511 5.97 -29.09 18.04
C ASP A 511 6.98 -28.09 18.61
N THR A 512 8.24 -28.24 18.20
CA THR A 512 9.29 -27.22 18.41
C THR A 512 9.34 -26.32 17.17
N VAL A 513 9.23 -25.02 17.38
CA VAL A 513 9.22 -24.01 16.32
C VAL A 513 10.46 -23.14 16.46
N GLU A 514 11.23 -23.02 15.40
CA GLU A 514 12.40 -22.15 15.35
C GLU A 514 11.98 -20.66 15.29
N ALA A 515 12.86 -19.79 15.80
CA ALA A 515 12.67 -18.34 15.75
C ALA A 515 12.35 -17.88 14.31
N GLY A 516 11.31 -17.04 14.14
CA GLY A 516 10.88 -16.51 12.86
C GLY A 516 10.05 -17.46 11.98
N THR A 517 9.87 -18.73 12.38
CA THR A 517 9.04 -19.68 11.62
C THR A 517 7.55 -19.34 11.81
N PRO A 518 6.76 -19.17 10.73
CA PRO A 518 5.33 -18.92 10.83
C PRO A 518 4.58 -20.03 11.59
N VAL A 519 3.80 -19.64 12.59
CA VAL A 519 2.98 -20.54 13.41
C VAL A 519 1.50 -20.43 13.04
N VAL A 520 1.01 -19.23 12.87
CA VAL A 520 -0.36 -18.92 12.47
C VAL A 520 -0.33 -17.90 11.35
N VAL A 521 -1.19 -18.05 10.35
CA VAL A 521 -1.41 -17.06 9.29
C VAL A 521 -2.81 -16.50 9.42
N ILE A 522 -2.92 -15.18 9.51
CA ILE A 522 -4.18 -14.46 9.61
C ILE A 522 -4.38 -13.64 8.34
N GLU A 523 -5.55 -13.75 7.71
CA GLU A 523 -5.99 -12.85 6.64
C GLU A 523 -6.73 -11.67 7.25
N SER A 524 -6.25 -10.45 6.96
CA SER A 524 -6.90 -9.20 7.32
C SER A 524 -6.85 -8.24 6.12
N MET A 525 -7.96 -7.59 5.80
CA MET A 525 -8.05 -6.59 4.71
C MET A 525 -7.39 -7.08 3.41
N LYS A 526 -7.69 -8.33 2.99
CA LYS A 526 -7.16 -9.00 1.79
C LYS A 526 -5.66 -9.34 1.81
N LEU A 527 -4.99 -9.14 2.95
CA LEU A 527 -3.57 -9.47 3.14
C LEU A 527 -3.40 -10.65 4.09
N GLU A 528 -2.41 -11.48 3.79
CA GLU A 528 -2.00 -12.59 4.63
C GLU A 528 -0.82 -12.17 5.50
N HIS A 529 -0.96 -12.36 6.81
CA HIS A 529 0.05 -12.02 7.79
C HIS A 529 0.48 -13.28 8.52
N SER A 530 1.75 -13.62 8.37
CA SER A 530 2.38 -14.73 9.09
C SER A 530 2.81 -14.27 10.47
N LEU A 531 2.31 -14.92 11.50
CA LEU A 531 2.68 -14.67 12.89
C LEU A 531 3.68 -15.73 13.34
N ALA A 532 4.81 -15.30 13.90
CA ALA A 532 5.91 -16.13 14.34
C ALA A 532 6.40 -15.71 15.73
N MET A 533 7.12 -16.59 16.41
CA MET A 533 7.80 -16.25 17.67
C MET A 533 9.22 -15.75 17.38
N PRO A 534 9.72 -14.74 18.11
CA PRO A 534 11.07 -14.21 17.92
C PRO A 534 12.17 -15.12 18.48
N VAL A 535 11.79 -16.16 19.23
CA VAL A 535 12.69 -17.12 19.87
C VAL A 535 12.24 -18.55 19.57
N THR A 536 13.19 -19.49 19.55
CA THR A 536 12.85 -20.91 19.42
C THR A 536 12.10 -21.37 20.67
N THR A 537 10.95 -22.01 20.47
CA THR A 537 10.01 -22.35 21.56
C THR A 537 9.22 -23.61 21.23
N ARG A 538 8.57 -24.20 22.22
CA ARG A 538 7.70 -25.38 22.04
C ARG A 538 6.24 -24.97 22.15
N VAL A 539 5.42 -25.43 21.21
CA VAL A 539 3.97 -25.21 21.24
C VAL A 539 3.34 -26.00 22.37
N ALA A 540 2.79 -25.32 23.37
CA ALA A 540 2.03 -25.94 24.47
C ALA A 540 0.59 -26.23 24.04
N GLU A 541 -0.07 -25.24 23.45
CA GLU A 541 -1.49 -25.33 23.11
C GLU A 541 -1.83 -24.40 21.94
N VAL A 542 -2.66 -24.88 21.02
CA VAL A 542 -3.25 -24.07 19.95
C VAL A 542 -4.71 -23.82 20.31
N LEU A 543 -5.10 -22.55 20.38
CA LEU A 543 -6.39 -22.10 20.94
C LEU A 543 -7.36 -21.57 19.86
N VAL A 544 -7.00 -21.72 18.59
CA VAL A 544 -7.81 -21.25 17.45
C VAL A 544 -7.90 -22.33 16.39
N GLU A 545 -8.89 -22.20 15.51
CA GLU A 545 -9.11 -23.09 14.37
C GLU A 545 -9.00 -22.32 13.05
N ALA A 546 -8.62 -23.03 11.98
CA ALA A 546 -8.65 -22.45 10.64
C ALA A 546 -10.08 -22.06 10.25
N GLY A 547 -10.23 -20.85 9.70
CA GLY A 547 -11.53 -20.24 9.39
C GLY A 547 -12.11 -19.39 10.52
N GLN A 548 -11.59 -19.46 11.74
CA GLN A 548 -12.04 -18.68 12.89
C GLN A 548 -11.68 -17.20 12.73
N GLN A 549 -12.58 -16.30 13.16
CA GLN A 549 -12.30 -14.88 13.27
C GLN A 549 -11.50 -14.61 14.54
N ALA A 550 -10.35 -13.94 14.41
CA ALA A 550 -9.54 -13.49 15.53
C ALA A 550 -9.71 -11.99 15.77
N THR A 551 -9.65 -11.56 17.03
CA THR A 551 -9.71 -10.15 17.45
C THR A 551 -8.38 -9.70 18.04
N PRO A 552 -8.04 -8.40 18.01
CA PRO A 552 -6.79 -7.88 18.56
C PRO A 552 -6.61 -8.31 20.03
N GLY A 553 -5.40 -8.79 20.36
CA GLY A 553 -5.06 -9.27 21.69
C GLY A 553 -5.56 -10.68 22.01
N GLN A 554 -6.38 -11.30 21.13
CA GLN A 554 -6.84 -12.67 21.32
C GLN A 554 -5.64 -13.63 21.34
N LEU A 555 -5.58 -14.49 22.35
CA LEU A 555 -4.57 -15.53 22.46
C LEU A 555 -4.82 -16.61 21.39
N LEU A 556 -3.82 -16.86 20.56
CA LEU A 556 -3.88 -17.82 19.45
C LEU A 556 -3.15 -19.11 19.80
N VAL A 557 -1.93 -19.00 20.33
CA VAL A 557 -1.07 -20.12 20.67
C VAL A 557 -0.33 -19.82 21.98
N ARG A 558 -0.23 -20.82 22.83
CA ARG A 558 0.56 -20.79 24.06
C ARG A 558 1.82 -21.62 23.87
N PHE A 559 2.94 -21.14 24.39
CA PHE A 559 4.25 -21.80 24.28
C PHE A 559 4.85 -22.07 25.63
N GLU A 560 5.73 -23.07 25.65
CA GLU A 560 6.61 -23.39 26.77
C GLU A 560 8.05 -23.00 26.44
N PRO A 561 8.78 -22.35 27.37
CA PRO A 561 10.20 -22.06 27.14
C PRO A 561 10.97 -23.37 27.05
N ILE A 562 11.84 -23.48 26.04
CA ILE A 562 12.77 -24.61 25.94
C ILE A 562 13.88 -24.37 26.97
N ASN A 563 13.89 -25.13 28.07
CA ASN A 563 15.01 -25.09 29.01
C ASN A 563 16.27 -25.63 28.31
N ALA A 564 17.35 -24.86 28.36
CA ALA A 564 18.63 -25.13 27.68
C ALA A 564 19.39 -26.39 28.17
N VAL A 565 18.70 -27.33 28.82
CA VAL A 565 19.30 -28.53 29.42
C VAL A 565 19.15 -29.80 28.55
N GLU A 566 18.32 -29.77 27.49
CA GLU A 566 18.07 -30.99 26.68
C GLU A 566 18.85 -31.07 25.35
N THR A 567 19.87 -30.23 25.13
CA THR A 567 20.70 -30.29 23.91
C THR A 567 22.03 -31.01 24.12
N SER A 568 22.15 -31.92 25.08
CA SER A 568 23.32 -32.82 25.24
C SER A 568 22.85 -34.20 25.64
N ALA A 569 22.43 -34.99 24.67
CA ALA A 569 22.38 -36.45 24.72
C ALA A 569 22.50 -37.01 23.30
#